data_f0ce46f8411a079409c31d905e54059e
#
_entry.id   f0ce46f8411a079409c31d905e54059e
#
_cell.length_a   1.000
_cell.length_b   1.000
_cell.length_c   1.000
_cell.angle_alpha   90.00
_cell.angle_beta   90.00
_cell.angle_gamma   90.00
#
_symmetry.space_group_name_H-M   'P 1'
#
loop_
_entity.id
_entity.type
_entity.pdbx_description
1 polymer ?
#
loop_
_entity_poly.entity_id
_entity_poly.type
_entity_poly.pdbx_seq_one_letter_code
_entity_poly.pdbx_strand_id
1 'polypeptide(L)'
;METITSVKNERVKAAAKLTSSAKARREQGLFVLEGLRLCMDVVRSGLRCAELFVSGEFCKKHEAEYEALAAVSDEVFLVNDAVLEKLSDTRTPQGVCCVVRMAAPVSLLERDPATGAPASGTDVSATKLLLLENVQDPANLGAIARTAEALGISGLLVSGGCDVYAPKALRASMGALLRLPVEVVDAGVVLSGEGKTPVPPLLKKAEALGFKTYASTPAADAVPVTEADFSGPVLCVVGNEANGVTPETMAACAERVTIPMTGRAESLNAAAAGAILMWEMVR
;
A
#
# COMPACT_ATOMS: atom_id res chain seq x y z
N MET A 1 29.66 -14.08 0.17
CA MET A 1 29.02 -13.22 -0.85
C MET A 1 29.40 -13.76 -2.23
N GLU A 2 28.42 -14.13 -3.03
CA GLU A 2 28.58 -14.62 -4.41
C GLU A 2 28.59 -13.44 -5.39
N THR A 3 29.32 -13.56 -6.52
CA THR A 3 29.34 -12.53 -7.56
C THR A 3 28.54 -12.96 -8.78
N ILE A 4 27.57 -12.13 -9.20
CA ILE A 4 26.74 -12.33 -10.39
C ILE A 4 26.94 -11.19 -11.38
N THR A 5 27.48 -11.51 -12.57
CA THR A 5 27.74 -10.53 -13.63
C THR A 5 26.85 -10.68 -14.85
N SER A 6 26.10 -11.80 -14.94
CA SER A 6 25.27 -12.11 -16.10
C SER A 6 23.80 -11.77 -15.84
N VAL A 7 23.21 -10.95 -16.68
CA VAL A 7 21.76 -10.66 -16.70
C VAL A 7 20.90 -11.90 -17.06
N LYS A 8 21.55 -12.98 -17.55
CA LYS A 8 20.91 -14.25 -17.87
C LYS A 8 20.87 -15.20 -16.69
N ASN A 9 21.48 -14.86 -15.55
CA ASN A 9 21.42 -15.65 -14.33
C ASN A 9 19.95 -15.82 -13.90
N GLU A 10 19.57 -17.01 -13.45
CA GLU A 10 18.17 -17.35 -13.13
C GLU A 10 17.63 -16.52 -11.96
N ARG A 11 18.46 -16.20 -10.96
CA ARG A 11 18.07 -15.31 -9.84
C ARG A 11 17.76 -13.90 -10.33
N VAL A 12 18.60 -13.35 -11.22
CA VAL A 12 18.40 -12.04 -11.82
C VAL A 12 17.11 -12.00 -12.64
N LYS A 13 16.83 -13.06 -13.42
CA LYS A 13 15.57 -13.16 -14.17
C LYS A 13 14.35 -13.26 -13.24
N ALA A 14 14.45 -14.05 -12.17
CA ALA A 14 13.38 -14.18 -11.18
C ALA A 14 13.10 -12.84 -10.51
N ALA A 15 14.13 -12.15 -10.00
CA ALA A 15 14.00 -10.83 -9.38
C ALA A 15 13.45 -9.78 -10.37
N ALA A 16 13.96 -9.73 -11.62
CA ALA A 16 13.45 -8.84 -12.66
C ALA A 16 11.98 -9.12 -13.01
N LYS A 17 11.51 -10.37 -12.92
CA LYS A 17 10.09 -10.69 -13.11
C LYS A 17 9.20 -10.09 -12.02
N LEU A 18 9.72 -9.97 -10.79
CA LEU A 18 8.98 -9.34 -9.69
C LEU A 18 8.78 -7.83 -9.90
N THR A 19 9.65 -7.14 -10.62
CA THR A 19 9.46 -5.70 -10.92
C THR A 19 8.28 -5.46 -11.87
N SER A 20 8.03 -6.38 -12.82
CA SER A 20 7.06 -6.20 -13.89
C SER A 20 5.73 -6.95 -13.70
N SER A 21 5.67 -7.98 -12.84
CA SER A 21 4.52 -8.89 -12.75
C SER A 21 3.91 -8.99 -11.36
N ALA A 22 2.73 -8.41 -11.18
CA ALA A 22 1.93 -8.56 -9.97
C ALA A 22 1.61 -10.05 -9.66
N LYS A 23 1.36 -10.86 -10.70
CA LYS A 23 1.14 -12.30 -10.58
C LYS A 23 2.36 -12.98 -9.95
N ALA A 24 3.57 -12.69 -10.45
CA ALA A 24 4.80 -13.27 -9.92
C ALA A 24 5.02 -12.87 -8.46
N ARG A 25 4.75 -11.61 -8.10
CA ARG A 25 4.85 -11.14 -6.71
C ARG A 25 3.93 -11.92 -5.78
N ARG A 26 2.65 -12.06 -6.16
CA ARG A 26 1.67 -12.81 -5.36
C ARG A 26 2.00 -14.30 -5.22
N GLU A 27 2.37 -14.96 -6.33
CA GLU A 27 2.71 -16.38 -6.33
C GLU A 27 3.94 -16.71 -5.49
N GLN A 28 4.92 -15.81 -5.46
CA GLN A 28 6.17 -16.02 -4.73
C GLN A 28 6.16 -15.40 -3.31
N GLY A 29 5.20 -14.53 -3.01
CA GLY A 29 5.20 -13.79 -1.75
C GLY A 29 6.39 -12.83 -1.62
N LEU A 30 6.91 -12.34 -2.77
CA LEU A 30 8.11 -11.52 -2.85
C LEU A 30 7.84 -10.24 -3.66
N PHE A 31 8.56 -9.17 -3.35
CA PHE A 31 8.57 -7.94 -4.12
C PHE A 31 9.97 -7.32 -4.15
N VAL A 32 10.17 -6.32 -5.00
CA VAL A 32 11.47 -5.67 -5.19
C VAL A 32 11.43 -4.23 -4.69
N LEU A 33 12.45 -3.87 -3.92
CA LEU A 33 12.77 -2.50 -3.56
C LEU A 33 14.08 -2.07 -4.19
N GLU A 34 14.13 -0.86 -4.68
CA GLU A 34 15.29 -0.26 -5.34
C GLU A 34 15.66 1.07 -4.68
N GLY A 35 16.97 1.29 -4.59
CA GLY A 35 17.56 2.52 -4.08
C GLY A 35 17.68 2.53 -2.55
N LEU A 36 18.70 3.27 -2.10
CA LEU A 36 19.15 3.29 -0.72
C LEU A 36 18.00 3.51 0.29
N ARG A 37 17.17 4.52 0.05
CA ARG A 37 16.14 4.93 1.00
C ARG A 37 15.10 3.83 1.23
N LEU A 38 14.55 3.25 0.14
CA LEU A 38 13.53 2.19 0.24
C LEU A 38 14.13 0.88 0.77
N CYS A 39 15.35 0.53 0.36
CA CYS A 39 16.02 -0.65 0.90
C CYS A 39 16.24 -0.51 2.41
N MET A 40 16.64 0.66 2.90
CA MET A 40 16.78 0.90 4.34
C MET A 40 15.45 0.84 5.11
N ASP A 41 14.32 1.06 4.44
CA ASP A 41 13.01 0.86 5.07
C ASP A 41 12.73 -0.62 5.38
N VAL A 42 13.38 -1.59 4.71
CA VAL A 42 13.33 -3.03 5.08
C VAL A 42 13.84 -3.21 6.50
N VAL A 43 14.99 -2.61 6.82
CA VAL A 43 15.60 -2.67 8.17
C VAL A 43 14.68 -2.01 9.20
N ARG A 44 14.18 -0.81 8.90
CA ARG A 44 13.33 -0.01 9.80
C ARG A 44 11.98 -0.68 10.08
N SER A 45 11.44 -1.42 9.11
CA SER A 45 10.15 -2.10 9.22
C SER A 45 10.26 -3.53 9.77
N GLY A 46 11.47 -4.01 10.10
CA GLY A 46 11.70 -5.36 10.59
C GLY A 46 11.41 -6.46 9.56
N LEU A 47 11.37 -6.10 8.27
CA LEU A 47 11.14 -7.06 7.19
C LEU A 47 12.40 -7.87 6.89
N ARG A 48 12.22 -9.04 6.25
CA ARG A 48 13.32 -9.90 5.81
C ARG A 48 13.57 -9.72 4.32
N CYS A 49 14.85 -9.49 3.98
CA CYS A 49 15.33 -9.48 2.61
C CYS A 49 15.72 -10.90 2.21
N ALA A 50 15.07 -11.47 1.21
CA ALA A 50 15.43 -12.80 0.70
C ALA A 50 16.75 -12.74 -0.07
N GLU A 51 16.91 -11.74 -0.94
CA GLU A 51 18.10 -11.55 -1.77
C GLU A 51 18.47 -10.06 -1.82
N LEU A 52 19.72 -9.75 -1.49
CA LEU A 52 20.30 -8.42 -1.58
C LEU A 52 21.28 -8.36 -2.75
N PHE A 53 21.03 -7.51 -3.73
CA PHE A 53 21.92 -7.23 -4.85
C PHE A 53 22.59 -5.87 -4.67
N VAL A 54 23.91 -5.83 -4.62
CA VAL A 54 24.69 -4.60 -4.38
C VAL A 54 25.86 -4.46 -5.34
N SER A 55 26.19 -3.22 -5.72
CA SER A 55 27.43 -2.92 -6.43
C SER A 55 28.61 -2.76 -5.47
N GLY A 56 29.81 -2.99 -5.97
CA GLY A 56 31.03 -2.73 -5.19
C GLY A 56 31.22 -1.25 -4.82
N GLU A 57 30.72 -0.33 -5.64
CA GLU A 57 30.70 1.10 -5.33
C GLU A 57 29.76 1.41 -4.17
N PHE A 58 28.54 0.85 -4.20
CA PHE A 58 27.58 1.00 -3.10
C PHE A 58 28.16 0.52 -1.77
N CYS A 59 28.74 -0.68 -1.74
CA CYS A 59 29.35 -1.23 -0.52
C CYS A 59 30.43 -0.33 0.08
N LYS A 60 31.24 0.34 -0.75
CA LYS A 60 32.30 1.26 -0.30
C LYS A 60 31.75 2.60 0.16
N LYS A 61 30.76 3.14 -0.55
CA LYS A 61 30.20 4.47 -0.30
C LYS A 61 29.21 4.50 0.85
N HIS A 62 28.51 3.40 1.08
CA HIS A 62 27.42 3.22 2.06
C HIS A 62 27.66 2.00 2.93
N GLU A 63 28.84 1.92 3.58
CA GLU A 63 29.29 0.75 4.32
C GLU A 63 28.32 0.38 5.45
N ALA A 64 27.90 1.35 6.27
CA ALA A 64 27.00 1.13 7.39
C ALA A 64 25.61 0.65 6.94
N GLU A 65 25.07 1.23 5.87
CA GLU A 65 23.80 0.81 5.31
C GLU A 65 23.89 -0.57 4.66
N TYR A 66 25.00 -0.87 4.00
CA TYR A 66 25.26 -2.21 3.45
C TYR A 66 25.29 -3.26 4.56
N GLU A 67 26.02 -3.02 5.66
CA GLU A 67 26.09 -3.94 6.80
C GLU A 67 24.71 -4.17 7.42
N ALA A 68 23.91 -3.10 7.61
CA ALA A 68 22.56 -3.20 8.14
C ALA A 68 21.63 -4.00 7.22
N LEU A 69 21.72 -3.82 5.90
CA LEU A 69 20.95 -4.57 4.92
C LEU A 69 21.40 -6.03 4.87
N ALA A 70 22.71 -6.28 4.87
CA ALA A 70 23.25 -7.65 4.85
C ALA A 70 22.82 -8.44 6.09
N ALA A 71 22.75 -7.81 7.26
CA ALA A 71 22.30 -8.46 8.50
C ALA A 71 20.85 -8.96 8.47
N VAL A 72 19.98 -8.32 7.68
CA VAL A 72 18.56 -8.73 7.53
C VAL A 72 18.31 -9.54 6.26
N SER A 73 19.36 -9.86 5.49
CA SER A 73 19.28 -10.57 4.21
C SER A 73 19.66 -12.03 4.35
N ASP A 74 18.92 -12.90 3.68
CA ASP A 74 19.23 -14.34 3.67
C ASP A 74 20.40 -14.66 2.72
N GLU A 75 20.48 -13.97 1.57
CA GLU A 75 21.56 -14.09 0.59
C GLU A 75 22.02 -12.71 0.09
N VAL A 76 23.33 -12.57 -0.15
CA VAL A 76 23.93 -11.30 -0.63
C VAL A 76 24.76 -11.57 -1.88
N PHE A 77 24.47 -10.79 -2.94
CA PHE A 77 25.12 -10.89 -4.24
C PHE A 77 25.83 -9.60 -4.60
N LEU A 78 27.12 -9.70 -4.93
CA LEU A 78 27.86 -8.61 -5.58
C LEU A 78 27.54 -8.62 -7.08
N VAL A 79 27.08 -7.50 -7.61
CA VAL A 79 26.62 -7.42 -8.99
C VAL A 79 27.25 -6.23 -9.73
N ASN A 80 27.24 -6.30 -11.07
CA ASN A 80 27.65 -5.19 -11.93
C ASN A 80 26.45 -4.31 -12.31
N ASP A 81 26.73 -3.17 -12.95
CA ASP A 81 25.72 -2.19 -13.34
C ASP A 81 24.67 -2.77 -14.30
N ALA A 82 25.08 -3.62 -15.23
CA ALA A 82 24.15 -4.26 -16.16
C ALA A 82 23.08 -5.13 -15.45
N VAL A 83 23.45 -5.80 -14.35
CA VAL A 83 22.50 -6.54 -13.52
C VAL A 83 21.58 -5.58 -12.75
N LEU A 84 22.12 -4.52 -12.16
CA LEU A 84 21.31 -3.52 -11.46
C LEU A 84 20.32 -2.81 -12.40
N GLU A 85 20.76 -2.42 -13.59
CA GLU A 85 19.87 -1.85 -14.63
C GLU A 85 18.72 -2.82 -14.99
N LYS A 86 19.02 -4.15 -15.04
CA LYS A 86 17.98 -5.16 -15.30
C LYS A 86 16.98 -5.32 -14.17
N LEU A 87 17.40 -5.10 -12.93
CA LEU A 87 16.57 -5.18 -11.73
C LEU A 87 15.81 -3.89 -11.44
N SER A 88 16.28 -2.79 -12.01
CA SER A 88 15.79 -1.43 -11.76
C SER A 88 14.59 -1.10 -12.65
N ASP A 89 13.69 -0.28 -12.09
CA ASP A 89 12.61 0.43 -12.81
C ASP A 89 12.98 1.93 -13.00
N THR A 90 14.18 2.33 -12.58
CA THR A 90 14.70 3.70 -12.75
C THR A 90 15.81 3.76 -13.79
N ARG A 91 16.04 4.95 -14.36
CA ARG A 91 17.09 5.17 -15.38
C ARG A 91 18.50 5.15 -14.81
N THR A 92 18.64 5.43 -13.53
CA THR A 92 19.93 5.53 -12.83
C THR A 92 19.85 4.76 -11.51
N PRO A 93 20.15 3.43 -11.53
CA PRO A 93 20.17 2.62 -10.32
C PRO A 93 21.15 3.16 -9.28
N GLN A 94 20.78 3.11 -8.01
CA GLN A 94 21.63 3.60 -6.90
C GLN A 94 22.57 2.54 -6.33
N GLY A 95 22.80 1.46 -7.05
CA GLY A 95 23.74 0.42 -6.65
C GLY A 95 23.22 -0.60 -5.64
N VAL A 96 21.93 -0.55 -5.28
CA VAL A 96 21.30 -1.49 -4.31
C VAL A 96 19.87 -1.83 -4.71
N CYS A 97 19.54 -3.12 -4.57
CA CYS A 97 18.22 -3.69 -4.83
C CYS A 97 17.96 -4.84 -3.85
N CYS A 98 16.79 -4.86 -3.21
CA CYS A 98 16.35 -5.89 -2.28
C CYS A 98 15.17 -6.67 -2.87
N VAL A 99 15.23 -7.98 -2.85
CA VAL A 99 14.05 -8.86 -2.97
C VAL A 99 13.55 -9.14 -1.56
N VAL A 100 12.34 -8.69 -1.25
CA VAL A 100 11.81 -8.65 0.12
C VAL A 100 10.63 -9.61 0.24
N ARG A 101 10.52 -10.31 1.37
CA ARG A 101 9.37 -11.15 1.69
C ARG A 101 8.18 -10.28 2.06
N MET A 102 7.02 -10.57 1.48
CA MET A 102 5.78 -9.92 1.90
C MET A 102 5.51 -10.23 3.37
N ALA A 103 5.04 -9.25 4.10
CA ALA A 103 4.55 -9.45 5.45
C ALA A 103 3.34 -10.40 5.45
N ALA A 104 3.07 -11.06 6.58
CA ALA A 104 1.85 -11.82 6.76
C ALA A 104 0.63 -10.90 6.52
N PRO A 105 -0.45 -11.43 5.91
CA PRO A 105 -1.68 -10.66 5.74
C PRO A 105 -2.18 -10.13 7.08
N VAL A 106 -2.56 -8.86 7.10
CA VAL A 106 -3.17 -8.21 8.26
C VAL A 106 -4.69 -8.14 8.03
N SER A 107 -5.48 -8.43 9.05
CA SER A 107 -6.91 -8.14 9.03
C SER A 107 -7.21 -6.96 9.96
N LEU A 108 -7.72 -5.87 9.37
CA LEU A 108 -8.02 -4.62 10.07
C LEU A 108 -9.42 -4.63 10.74
N LEU A 109 -10.29 -5.53 10.28
CA LEU A 109 -11.66 -5.69 10.77
C LEU A 109 -11.89 -7.03 11.51
N GLU A 110 -10.83 -7.72 11.91
CA GLU A 110 -10.95 -8.90 12.76
C GLU A 110 -10.65 -8.55 14.22
N ARG A 111 -11.39 -9.21 15.10
CA ARG A 111 -11.17 -9.14 16.54
C ARG A 111 -10.60 -10.47 17.03
N ASP A 112 -9.70 -10.38 17.99
CA ASP A 112 -9.26 -11.55 18.73
C ASP A 112 -10.48 -12.16 19.46
N PRO A 113 -10.84 -13.42 19.15
CA PRO A 113 -12.01 -14.06 19.75
C PRO A 113 -11.90 -14.23 21.29
N ALA A 114 -10.69 -14.21 21.84
CA ALA A 114 -10.45 -14.36 23.26
C ALA A 114 -10.60 -13.03 24.04
N THR A 115 -10.20 -11.91 23.44
CA THR A 115 -10.14 -10.61 24.10
C THR A 115 -11.17 -9.61 23.58
N GLY A 116 -11.76 -9.85 22.40
CA GLY A 116 -12.60 -8.89 21.69
C GLY A 116 -11.84 -7.68 21.15
N ALA A 117 -10.52 -7.61 21.37
CA ALA A 117 -9.66 -6.55 20.86
C ALA A 117 -9.43 -6.72 19.36
N PRO A 118 -9.16 -5.63 18.61
CA PRO A 118 -8.77 -5.73 17.21
C PRO A 118 -7.54 -6.62 17.08
N ALA A 119 -7.51 -7.51 16.10
CA ALA A 119 -6.35 -8.35 15.80
C ALA A 119 -5.08 -7.50 15.51
N SER A 120 -5.26 -6.26 15.08
CA SER A 120 -4.20 -5.27 14.86
C SER A 120 -3.66 -4.62 16.15
N GLY A 121 -4.23 -4.90 17.33
CA GLY A 121 -3.81 -4.30 18.61
C GLY A 121 -4.14 -2.81 18.79
N THR A 122 -4.87 -2.18 17.84
CA THR A 122 -5.29 -0.77 17.90
C THR A 122 -6.56 -0.60 18.74
N ASP A 123 -6.64 0.49 19.51
CA ASP A 123 -7.87 0.86 20.21
C ASP A 123 -8.98 1.15 19.18
N VAL A 124 -10.07 0.37 19.22
CA VAL A 124 -11.20 0.55 18.28
C VAL A 124 -11.80 1.94 18.40
N SER A 125 -11.84 2.52 19.61
CA SER A 125 -12.52 3.81 19.84
C SER A 125 -11.94 4.98 19.05
N ALA A 126 -10.67 4.90 18.63
CA ALA A 126 -9.97 5.92 17.85
C ALA A 126 -9.59 5.45 16.43
N THR A 127 -10.02 4.25 16.03
CA THR A 127 -9.57 3.65 14.75
C THR A 127 -10.13 4.40 13.55
N LYS A 128 -9.22 4.88 12.69
CA LYS A 128 -9.54 5.53 11.41
C LYS A 128 -9.00 4.68 10.27
N LEU A 129 -9.88 4.20 9.41
CA LEU A 129 -9.54 3.38 8.25
C LEU A 129 -9.93 4.09 6.96
N LEU A 130 -9.11 3.93 5.93
CA LEU A 130 -9.45 4.34 4.58
C LEU A 130 -9.53 3.10 3.68
N LEU A 131 -10.64 2.96 2.95
CA LEU A 131 -10.82 1.93 1.94
C LEU A 131 -10.63 2.54 0.56
N LEU A 132 -9.75 1.94 -0.22
CA LEU A 132 -9.48 2.31 -1.62
C LEU A 132 -10.21 1.32 -2.52
N GLU A 133 -11.30 1.75 -3.14
CA GLU A 133 -12.08 0.93 -4.05
C GLU A 133 -11.59 1.15 -5.48
N ASN A 134 -10.88 0.16 -6.01
CA ASN A 134 -10.43 0.10 -7.41
C ASN A 134 -9.57 1.31 -7.85
N VAL A 135 -8.70 1.83 -6.98
CA VAL A 135 -7.73 2.88 -7.32
C VAL A 135 -6.68 2.31 -8.29
N GLN A 136 -6.59 2.88 -9.50
CA GLN A 136 -5.80 2.30 -10.60
C GLN A 136 -4.37 2.85 -10.69
N ASP A 137 -4.15 4.12 -10.36
CA ASP A 137 -2.79 4.69 -10.44
C ASP A 137 -1.96 4.36 -9.19
N PRO A 138 -0.86 3.59 -9.34
CA PRO A 138 0.05 3.30 -8.23
C PRO A 138 0.64 4.55 -7.56
N ALA A 139 0.70 5.68 -8.26
CA ALA A 139 1.16 6.94 -7.66
C ALA A 139 0.11 7.50 -6.68
N ASN A 140 -1.19 7.39 -7.00
CA ASN A 140 -2.25 7.78 -6.08
C ASN A 140 -2.26 6.90 -4.83
N LEU A 141 -2.19 5.56 -5.01
CA LEU A 141 -2.09 4.61 -3.89
C LEU A 141 -0.90 4.96 -2.97
N GLY A 142 0.28 5.16 -3.54
CA GLY A 142 1.47 5.50 -2.77
C GLY A 142 1.36 6.84 -2.05
N ALA A 143 0.82 7.88 -2.69
CA ALA A 143 0.60 9.20 -2.09
C ALA A 143 -0.43 9.14 -0.95
N ILE A 144 -1.51 8.38 -1.12
CA ILE A 144 -2.52 8.14 -0.07
C ILE A 144 -1.87 7.44 1.12
N ALA A 145 -1.12 6.36 0.89
CA ALA A 145 -0.46 5.62 1.96
C ALA A 145 0.52 6.50 2.75
N ARG A 146 1.29 7.34 2.06
CA ARG A 146 2.20 8.31 2.68
C ARG A 146 1.45 9.32 3.55
N THR A 147 0.33 9.83 3.07
CA THR A 147 -0.50 10.79 3.82
C THR A 147 -1.16 10.10 5.01
N ALA A 148 -1.66 8.88 4.83
CA ALA A 148 -2.28 8.07 5.88
C ALA A 148 -1.31 7.83 7.04
N GLU A 149 -0.07 7.40 6.75
CA GLU A 149 0.97 7.23 7.77
C GLU A 149 1.28 8.55 8.48
N ALA A 150 1.45 9.64 7.74
CA ALA A 150 1.80 10.94 8.29
C ALA A 150 0.71 11.53 9.20
N LEU A 151 -0.56 11.24 8.94
CA LEU A 151 -1.71 11.70 9.71
C LEU A 151 -2.13 10.70 10.81
N GLY A 152 -1.49 9.56 10.96
CA GLY A 152 -1.82 8.56 11.98
C GLY A 152 -3.11 7.78 11.68
N ILE A 153 -3.48 7.62 10.40
CA ILE A 153 -4.55 6.71 9.99
C ILE A 153 -4.15 5.28 10.38
N SER A 154 -5.08 4.53 10.94
CA SER A 154 -4.80 3.23 11.55
C SER A 154 -4.49 2.13 10.52
N GLY A 155 -4.94 2.28 9.28
CA GLY A 155 -4.65 1.34 8.20
C GLY A 155 -5.42 1.63 6.92
N LEU A 156 -5.01 0.94 5.85
CA LEU A 156 -5.64 0.98 4.54
C LEU A 156 -6.25 -0.37 4.19
N LEU A 157 -7.48 -0.36 3.69
CA LEU A 157 -8.12 -1.47 3.02
C LEU A 157 -8.03 -1.22 1.51
N VAL A 158 -7.52 -2.15 0.75
CA VAL A 158 -7.36 -2.00 -0.71
C VAL A 158 -8.17 -3.08 -1.40
N SER A 159 -9.15 -2.67 -2.19
CA SER A 159 -10.04 -3.57 -2.90
C SER A 159 -9.97 -3.32 -4.40
N GLY A 160 -9.46 -4.30 -5.14
CA GLY A 160 -9.18 -4.14 -6.57
C GLY A 160 -8.08 -3.09 -6.86
N GLY A 161 -8.02 -2.66 -8.12
CA GLY A 161 -7.11 -1.62 -8.56
C GLY A 161 -5.67 -2.06 -8.74
N CYS A 162 -4.73 -1.18 -8.42
CA CYS A 162 -3.31 -1.46 -8.60
C CYS A 162 -2.72 -2.29 -7.46
N ASP A 163 -1.63 -2.97 -7.76
CA ASP A 163 -0.89 -3.77 -6.80
C ASP A 163 -0.13 -2.89 -5.80
N VAL A 164 -0.36 -3.10 -4.51
CA VAL A 164 0.30 -2.37 -3.41
C VAL A 164 1.82 -2.53 -3.41
N TYR A 165 2.31 -3.65 -3.94
CA TYR A 165 3.74 -3.95 -4.07
C TYR A 165 4.31 -3.57 -5.45
N ALA A 166 3.56 -2.85 -6.28
CA ALA A 166 4.10 -2.32 -7.54
C ALA A 166 5.25 -1.33 -7.26
N PRO A 167 6.39 -1.39 -7.99
CA PRO A 167 7.53 -0.50 -7.75
C PRO A 167 7.16 0.99 -7.74
N LYS A 168 6.23 1.41 -8.60
CA LYS A 168 5.74 2.80 -8.65
C LYS A 168 4.97 3.19 -7.37
N ALA A 169 4.15 2.27 -6.80
CA ALA A 169 3.42 2.52 -5.56
C ALA A 169 4.37 2.61 -4.36
N LEU A 170 5.31 1.67 -4.26
CA LEU A 170 6.33 1.63 -3.20
C LEU A 170 7.18 2.91 -3.21
N ARG A 171 7.63 3.37 -4.38
CA ARG A 171 8.38 4.63 -4.49
C ARG A 171 7.52 5.84 -4.09
N ALA A 172 6.30 5.93 -4.60
CA ALA A 172 5.40 7.06 -4.29
C ALA A 172 5.04 7.12 -2.81
N SER A 173 4.97 5.98 -2.14
CA SER A 173 4.68 5.89 -0.71
C SER A 173 5.84 6.34 0.19
N MET A 174 7.05 6.46 -0.35
CA MET A 174 8.25 6.75 0.44
C MET A 174 8.44 5.80 1.63
N GLY A 175 8.10 4.51 1.42
CA GLY A 175 8.18 3.46 2.43
C GLY A 175 6.95 3.31 3.34
N ALA A 176 5.95 4.19 3.25
CA ALA A 176 4.75 4.12 4.08
C ALA A 176 4.00 2.78 3.91
N LEU A 177 3.95 2.22 2.70
CA LEU A 177 3.34 0.91 2.43
C LEU A 177 4.04 -0.27 3.13
N LEU A 178 5.24 -0.07 3.68
CA LEU A 178 5.97 -1.08 4.45
C LEU A 178 5.73 -0.96 5.96
N ARG A 179 5.21 0.17 6.43
CA ARG A 179 5.04 0.50 7.86
C ARG A 179 3.59 0.60 8.27
N LEU A 180 2.73 1.15 7.38
CA LEU A 180 1.30 1.25 7.62
C LEU A 180 0.64 -0.13 7.44
N PRO A 181 -0.26 -0.55 8.34
CA PRO A 181 -1.06 -1.75 8.13
C PRO A 181 -1.91 -1.63 6.84
N VAL A 182 -1.72 -2.55 5.91
CA VAL A 182 -2.48 -2.60 4.65
C VAL A 182 -3.10 -3.97 4.46
N GLU A 183 -4.43 -4.02 4.41
CA GLU A 183 -5.20 -5.22 4.08
C GLU A 183 -5.64 -5.19 2.62
N VAL A 184 -5.23 -6.19 1.84
CA VAL A 184 -5.73 -6.40 0.47
C VAL A 184 -6.92 -7.33 0.54
N VAL A 185 -8.12 -6.76 0.33
CA VAL A 185 -9.41 -7.44 0.58
C VAL A 185 -9.70 -8.57 -0.42
N ASP A 186 -9.14 -8.51 -1.63
CA ASP A 186 -9.46 -9.43 -2.75
C ASP A 186 -8.41 -10.50 -3.02
N ALA A 187 -7.43 -10.70 -2.15
CA ALA A 187 -6.30 -11.59 -2.42
C ALA A 187 -6.66 -13.04 -2.78
N GLY A 188 -7.93 -13.45 -2.62
CA GLY A 188 -8.43 -14.79 -2.93
C GLY A 188 -9.44 -14.90 -4.09
N VAL A 189 -10.00 -13.81 -4.63
CA VAL A 189 -11.15 -13.85 -5.55
C VAL A 189 -10.80 -13.67 -7.03
N VAL A 190 -9.57 -13.27 -7.35
CA VAL A 190 -9.14 -12.95 -8.73
C VAL A 190 -9.05 -14.19 -9.68
N LEU A 191 -9.39 -15.39 -9.21
CA LEU A 191 -9.32 -16.61 -10.04
C LEU A 191 -10.57 -16.89 -10.91
N SER A 192 -11.65 -16.12 -10.78
CA SER A 192 -12.90 -16.40 -11.49
C SER A 192 -13.35 -15.36 -12.54
N GLY A 193 -12.51 -14.40 -12.94
CA GLY A 193 -12.78 -13.55 -14.11
C GLY A 193 -14.00 -12.61 -14.03
N GLU A 194 -14.84 -12.69 -13.03
CA GLU A 194 -15.96 -11.80 -12.76
C GLU A 194 -15.72 -11.02 -11.47
N GLY A 195 -14.85 -10.00 -11.58
CA GLY A 195 -14.37 -9.20 -10.46
C GLY A 195 -15.45 -8.27 -9.88
N LYS A 196 -16.36 -8.77 -9.08
CA LYS A 196 -17.11 -7.93 -8.15
C LYS A 196 -16.40 -7.94 -6.80
N THR A 197 -15.87 -6.80 -6.47
CA THR A 197 -15.22 -6.49 -5.21
C THR A 197 -16.17 -6.73 -4.05
N PRO A 198 -15.81 -7.47 -2.99
CA PRO A 198 -16.69 -7.72 -1.84
C PRO A 198 -16.73 -6.53 -0.86
N VAL A 199 -16.78 -5.29 -1.35
CA VAL A 199 -16.82 -4.09 -0.50
C VAL A 199 -18.10 -3.99 0.33
N PRO A 200 -19.33 -4.18 -0.23
CA PRO A 200 -20.53 -4.09 0.59
C PRO A 200 -20.58 -5.03 1.79
N PRO A 201 -20.21 -6.32 1.70
CA PRO A 201 -20.11 -7.20 2.88
C PRO A 201 -19.07 -6.72 3.90
N LEU A 202 -17.96 -6.15 3.45
CA LEU A 202 -16.93 -5.60 4.32
C LEU A 202 -17.44 -4.39 5.12
N LEU A 203 -18.18 -3.49 4.47
CA LEU A 203 -18.81 -2.33 5.12
C LEU A 203 -19.80 -2.76 6.20
N LYS A 204 -20.66 -3.74 5.91
CA LYS A 204 -21.57 -4.32 6.92
C LYS A 204 -20.83 -4.92 8.11
N LYS A 205 -19.70 -5.61 7.85
CA LYS A 205 -18.84 -6.11 8.93
C LYS A 205 -18.27 -4.96 9.76
N ALA A 206 -17.79 -3.89 9.12
CA ALA A 206 -17.28 -2.72 9.81
C ALA A 206 -18.36 -2.03 10.69
N GLU A 207 -19.58 -1.86 10.17
CA GLU A 207 -20.70 -1.31 10.92
C GLU A 207 -21.08 -2.18 12.13
N ALA A 208 -21.10 -3.50 11.97
CA ALA A 208 -21.32 -4.43 13.08
C ALA A 208 -20.25 -4.34 14.18
N LEU A 209 -19.05 -3.84 13.82
CA LEU A 209 -17.94 -3.54 14.74
C LEU A 209 -18.00 -2.12 15.32
N GLY A 210 -19.00 -1.33 14.95
CA GLY A 210 -19.23 0.02 15.46
C GLY A 210 -18.57 1.13 14.64
N PHE A 211 -18.04 0.83 13.43
CA PHE A 211 -17.53 1.86 12.54
C PHE A 211 -18.67 2.67 11.90
N LYS A 212 -18.49 3.98 11.81
CA LYS A 212 -19.26 4.82 10.90
C LYS A 212 -18.66 4.69 9.52
N THR A 213 -19.48 4.38 8.52
CA THR A 213 -19.00 4.16 7.14
C THR A 213 -19.42 5.32 6.24
N TYR A 214 -18.46 5.86 5.48
CA TYR A 214 -18.66 7.00 4.61
C TYR A 214 -18.19 6.71 3.19
N ALA A 215 -19.00 7.04 2.18
CA ALA A 215 -18.60 7.03 0.78
C ALA A 215 -18.27 8.45 0.30
N SER A 216 -17.06 8.67 -0.21
CA SER A 216 -16.71 9.96 -0.80
C SER A 216 -17.32 10.11 -2.20
N THR A 217 -17.97 11.24 -2.45
CA THR A 217 -18.61 11.56 -3.73
C THR A 217 -18.59 13.06 -4.01
N PRO A 218 -18.52 13.52 -5.26
CA PRO A 218 -18.69 14.93 -5.60
C PRO A 218 -20.16 15.39 -5.61
N ALA A 219 -21.12 14.53 -5.24
CA ALA A 219 -22.55 14.82 -5.28
C ALA A 219 -22.91 15.97 -4.32
N ALA A 220 -23.69 16.94 -4.81
CA ALA A 220 -24.06 18.12 -4.05
C ALA A 220 -25.03 17.85 -2.88
N ASP A 221 -25.72 16.72 -2.89
CA ASP A 221 -26.65 16.26 -1.84
C ASP A 221 -25.96 15.42 -0.75
N ALA A 222 -24.64 15.24 -0.82
CA ALA A 222 -23.84 14.59 0.21
C ALA A 222 -23.47 15.58 1.31
N VAL A 223 -23.21 15.08 2.52
CA VAL A 223 -22.80 15.89 3.68
C VAL A 223 -21.42 16.49 3.42
N PRO A 224 -21.23 17.81 3.60
CA PRO A 224 -19.89 18.40 3.54
C PRO A 224 -18.93 17.71 4.51
N VAL A 225 -17.73 17.39 4.07
CA VAL A 225 -16.72 16.68 4.89
C VAL A 225 -16.43 17.41 6.22
N THR A 226 -16.59 18.74 6.24
CA THR A 226 -16.41 19.59 7.44
C THR A 226 -17.56 19.48 8.44
N GLU A 227 -18.71 18.91 8.05
CA GLU A 227 -19.91 18.74 8.87
C GLU A 227 -20.15 17.27 9.25
N ALA A 228 -19.39 16.34 8.65
CA ALA A 228 -19.50 14.93 8.94
C ALA A 228 -18.97 14.60 10.36
N ASP A 229 -19.66 13.68 11.03
CA ASP A 229 -19.26 13.24 12.37
C ASP A 229 -18.20 12.10 12.31
N PHE A 230 -16.95 12.48 12.30
CA PHE A 230 -15.83 11.56 12.32
C PHE A 230 -15.40 11.15 13.74
N SER A 231 -16.20 11.36 14.78
CA SER A 231 -15.92 10.86 16.13
C SER A 231 -16.01 9.33 16.20
N GLY A 232 -15.20 8.70 17.04
CA GLY A 232 -15.16 7.23 17.19
C GLY A 232 -14.53 6.53 15.98
N PRO A 233 -14.80 5.22 15.80
CA PRO A 233 -14.29 4.42 14.69
C PRO A 233 -14.89 4.86 13.36
N VAL A 234 -14.06 5.09 12.36
CA VAL A 234 -14.49 5.58 11.03
C VAL A 234 -13.84 4.75 9.94
N LEU A 235 -14.62 4.40 8.92
CA LEU A 235 -14.14 3.86 7.65
C LEU A 235 -14.68 4.72 6.51
N CYS A 236 -13.76 5.44 5.84
CA CYS A 236 -14.07 6.23 4.64
C CYS A 236 -13.69 5.47 3.38
N VAL A 237 -14.52 5.52 2.35
CA VAL A 237 -14.26 4.93 1.03
C VAL A 237 -13.84 6.01 0.04
N VAL A 238 -12.71 5.81 -0.62
CA VAL A 238 -12.24 6.58 -1.78
C VAL A 238 -12.32 5.67 -3.00
N GLY A 239 -13.01 6.12 -4.03
CA GLY A 239 -13.25 5.32 -5.23
C GLY A 239 -12.21 5.50 -6.33
N ASN A 240 -12.48 4.86 -7.45
CA ASN A 240 -11.73 4.93 -8.69
C ASN A 240 -11.62 6.36 -9.24
N GLU A 241 -10.51 6.68 -9.89
CA GLU A 241 -10.23 8.03 -10.43
C GLU A 241 -11.25 8.50 -11.47
N ALA A 242 -11.76 7.58 -12.28
CA ALA A 242 -12.69 7.92 -13.37
C ALA A 242 -14.17 7.75 -12.97
N ASN A 243 -14.47 6.72 -12.19
CA ASN A 243 -15.85 6.30 -11.91
C ASN A 243 -16.30 6.59 -10.46
N GLY A 244 -15.38 7.01 -9.59
CA GLY A 244 -15.66 7.22 -8.16
C GLY A 244 -15.93 5.91 -7.42
N VAL A 245 -16.70 6.01 -6.34
CA VAL A 245 -17.19 4.88 -5.54
C VAL A 245 -18.35 4.21 -6.28
N THR A 246 -18.39 2.87 -6.32
CA THR A 246 -19.46 2.14 -7.00
C THR A 246 -20.83 2.40 -6.35
N PRO A 247 -21.94 2.35 -7.13
CA PRO A 247 -23.30 2.52 -6.58
C PRO A 247 -23.62 1.54 -5.46
N GLU A 248 -23.18 0.30 -5.57
CA GLU A 248 -23.37 -0.75 -4.57
C GLU A 248 -22.65 -0.44 -3.26
N THR A 249 -21.40 0.05 -3.34
CA THR A 249 -20.61 0.48 -2.19
C THR A 249 -21.21 1.73 -1.56
N MET A 250 -21.63 2.68 -2.40
CA MET A 250 -22.28 3.92 -1.95
C MET A 250 -23.57 3.64 -1.18
N ALA A 251 -24.37 2.70 -1.68
CA ALA A 251 -25.62 2.28 -1.02
C ALA A 251 -25.37 1.46 0.26
N ALA A 252 -24.20 0.87 0.42
CA ALA A 252 -23.84 0.08 1.59
C ALA A 252 -23.18 0.91 2.71
N CYS A 253 -22.75 2.13 2.44
CA CYS A 253 -22.25 3.06 3.46
C CYS A 253 -23.41 3.71 4.21
N ALA A 254 -23.18 4.04 5.48
CA ALA A 254 -24.15 4.74 6.31
C ALA A 254 -24.44 6.16 5.79
N GLU A 255 -23.41 6.84 5.27
CA GLU A 255 -23.52 8.22 4.81
C GLU A 255 -22.62 8.51 3.61
N ARG A 256 -22.97 9.53 2.83
CA ARG A 256 -22.14 10.06 1.73
C ARG A 256 -21.55 11.38 2.16
N VAL A 257 -20.25 11.58 1.88
CA VAL A 257 -19.54 12.82 2.18
C VAL A 257 -18.97 13.45 0.92
N THR A 258 -18.99 14.77 0.86
CA THR A 258 -18.45 15.55 -0.24
C THR A 258 -17.41 16.56 0.24
N ILE A 259 -16.38 16.77 -0.57
CA ILE A 259 -15.46 17.90 -0.41
C ILE A 259 -16.05 19.06 -1.22
N PRO A 260 -16.50 20.15 -0.58
CA PRO A 260 -17.11 21.28 -1.29
C PRO A 260 -16.13 21.90 -2.29
N MET A 261 -16.53 21.96 -3.55
CA MET A 261 -15.74 22.55 -4.64
C MET A 261 -16.45 23.78 -5.17
N THR A 262 -15.78 24.93 -5.16
CA THR A 262 -16.30 26.22 -5.66
C THR A 262 -15.84 26.54 -7.08
N GLY A 263 -14.91 25.74 -7.62
CA GLY A 263 -14.34 25.92 -8.95
C GLY A 263 -15.14 25.21 -10.05
N ARG A 264 -14.52 25.08 -11.25
CA ARG A 264 -15.12 24.43 -12.42
C ARG A 264 -14.70 22.95 -12.57
N ALA A 265 -13.85 22.46 -11.67
CA ALA A 265 -13.43 21.06 -11.70
C ALA A 265 -14.60 20.17 -11.24
N GLU A 266 -14.81 19.05 -11.93
CA GLU A 266 -15.86 18.08 -11.59
C GLU A 266 -15.47 17.16 -10.45
N SER A 267 -14.15 16.96 -10.23
CA SER A 267 -13.61 16.11 -9.18
C SER A 267 -12.18 16.51 -8.83
N LEU A 268 -11.70 16.02 -7.69
CA LEU A 268 -10.31 16.10 -7.26
C LEU A 268 -9.56 14.80 -7.66
N ASN A 269 -8.24 14.92 -7.79
CA ASN A 269 -7.39 13.72 -7.84
C ASN A 269 -7.62 12.85 -6.59
N ALA A 270 -7.63 11.52 -6.74
CA ALA A 270 -7.94 10.59 -5.67
C ALA A 270 -7.02 10.75 -4.44
N ALA A 271 -5.73 11.03 -4.64
CA ALA A 271 -4.81 11.26 -3.53
C ALA A 271 -5.08 12.59 -2.82
N ALA A 272 -5.47 13.63 -3.56
CA ALA A 272 -5.87 14.92 -2.97
C ALA A 272 -7.17 14.79 -2.16
N ALA A 273 -8.17 14.11 -2.72
CA ALA A 273 -9.42 13.81 -2.02
C ALA A 273 -9.18 12.99 -0.75
N GLY A 274 -8.38 11.92 -0.86
CA GLY A 274 -7.99 11.10 0.28
C GLY A 274 -7.27 11.89 1.37
N ALA A 275 -6.37 12.82 1.00
CA ALA A 275 -5.66 13.66 1.96
C ALA A 275 -6.60 14.58 2.75
N ILE A 276 -7.57 15.22 2.08
CA ILE A 276 -8.56 16.09 2.72
C ILE A 276 -9.46 15.27 3.65
N LEU A 277 -9.98 14.13 3.17
CA LEU A 277 -10.79 13.22 4.00
C LEU A 277 -10.03 12.77 5.25
N MET A 278 -8.81 12.27 5.10
CA MET A 278 -7.99 11.81 6.24
C MET A 278 -7.69 12.93 7.22
N TRP A 279 -7.43 14.15 6.74
CA TRP A 279 -7.25 15.31 7.60
C TRP A 279 -8.48 15.60 8.45
N GLU A 280 -9.68 15.59 7.86
CA GLU A 280 -10.93 15.82 8.61
C GLU A 280 -11.25 14.66 9.57
N MET A 281 -10.89 13.42 9.20
CA MET A 281 -11.08 12.25 10.08
C MET A 281 -10.26 12.30 11.37
N VAL A 282 -9.12 13.00 11.39
CA VAL A 282 -8.18 13.03 12.52
C VAL A 282 -8.13 14.38 13.25
N ARG A 283 -8.77 15.40 12.68
CA ARG A 283 -8.87 16.75 13.28
C ARG A 283 -9.83 16.79 14.52
#